data_001752e6750593bcd488f0de9f983ba2
#
_entry.id   001752e6750593bcd488f0de9f983ba2
#
_cell.length_a   1.000
_cell.length_b   1.000
_cell.length_c   1.000
_cell.angle_alpha   90.00
_cell.angle_beta   90.00
_cell.angle_gamma   90.00
#
_symmetry.space_group_name_H-M   'P 1'
#
loop_
_entity.id
_entity.type
_entity.pdbx_description
1 polymer ?
#
loop_
_entity_poly.entity_id
_entity_poly.type
_entity_poly.pdbx_seq_one_letter_code
_entity_poly.pdbx_strand_id
1 'polypeptide(L)'
;MTKSVLTKDLQKKQILDEFLNHCEQKQVEALKKNDPYQFCVWIKEARLALRELAALYRAKEKYDEERARIQGIVHRMKSIGVNADVVKRVHYITLAEEVS
;
A
#
# COMPACT_ATOMS: atom_id res chain seq x y z
N MET A 1 -15.13 1.39 1.72
CA MET A 1 -14.19 0.34 1.34
C MET A 1 -12.81 0.62 1.93
N THR A 2 -12.23 -0.34 2.62
CA THR A 2 -10.90 -0.20 3.18
C THR A 2 -9.87 -0.38 2.07
N LYS A 3 -8.95 0.59 1.93
CA LYS A 3 -7.84 0.44 0.98
C LYS A 3 -6.90 -0.67 1.47
N SER A 4 -6.32 -1.39 0.54
CA SER A 4 -5.38 -2.47 0.84
C SER A 4 -3.98 -2.14 0.35
N VAL A 5 -3.00 -2.87 0.88
CA VAL A 5 -1.59 -2.76 0.49
C VAL A 5 -1.12 -4.09 -0.10
N LEU A 6 0.04 -4.06 -0.76
CA LEU A 6 0.67 -5.29 -1.24
C LEU A 6 1.01 -6.21 -0.06
N THR A 7 1.01 -7.51 -0.31
CA THR A 7 1.31 -8.51 0.72
C THR A 7 2.67 -8.25 1.38
N LYS A 8 3.66 -7.85 0.61
CA LYS A 8 5.01 -7.53 1.13
C LYS A 8 5.00 -6.30 2.03
N ASP A 9 3.98 -5.46 1.97
CA ASP A 9 3.88 -4.21 2.73
C ASP A 9 2.98 -4.32 3.97
N LEU A 10 2.38 -5.49 4.23
CA LEU A 10 1.46 -5.67 5.37
C LEU A 10 2.11 -5.34 6.71
N GLN A 11 3.33 -5.81 6.93
CA GLN A 11 4.04 -5.55 8.18
C GLN A 11 4.35 -4.07 8.34
N LYS A 12 4.76 -3.42 7.26
CA LYS A 12 5.06 -1.99 7.25
C LYS A 12 3.80 -1.18 7.54
N LYS A 13 2.67 -1.57 6.94
CA LYS A 13 1.37 -0.94 7.21
C LYS A 13 1.00 -1.05 8.68
N GLN A 14 1.16 -2.23 9.27
CA GLN A 14 0.85 -2.46 10.68
C GLN A 14 1.67 -1.55 11.58
N ILE A 15 2.98 -1.43 11.33
CA ILE A 15 3.86 -0.56 12.11
C ILE A 15 3.42 0.90 11.98
N LEU A 16 3.06 1.35 10.77
CA LEU A 16 2.59 2.72 10.56
C LEU A 16 1.26 2.98 11.27
N ASP A 17 0.34 2.02 11.24
CA ASP A 17 -0.94 2.14 11.95
C ASP A 17 -0.74 2.25 13.47
N GLU A 18 0.16 1.44 14.03
CA GLU A 18 0.50 1.50 15.44
C GLU A 18 1.12 2.85 15.82
N PHE A 19 2.02 3.35 14.97
CA PHE A 19 2.65 4.64 15.19
C PHE A 19 1.62 5.79 15.12
N LEU A 20 0.67 5.71 14.19
CA LEU A 20 -0.41 6.71 14.10
C LEU A 20 -1.26 6.72 15.36
N ASN A 21 -1.59 5.56 15.91
CA ASN A 21 -2.30 5.47 17.18
C ASN A 21 -1.51 6.11 18.32
N HIS A 22 -0.20 5.89 18.35
CA HIS A 22 0.68 6.51 19.32
C HIS A 22 0.68 8.04 19.18
N CYS A 23 0.76 8.55 17.95
CA CYS A 23 0.70 9.99 17.69
C CYS A 23 -0.61 10.60 18.19
N GLU A 24 -1.75 9.91 17.95
CA GLU A 24 -3.06 10.35 18.41
C GLU A 24 -3.10 10.46 19.93
N GLN A 25 -2.61 9.46 20.64
CA GLN A 25 -2.55 9.47 22.10
C GLN A 25 -1.70 10.63 22.62
N LYS A 26 -0.57 10.91 21.98
CA LYS A 26 0.31 12.01 22.34
C LYS A 26 -0.32 13.37 22.07
N GLN A 27 -1.11 13.50 21.01
CA GLN A 27 -1.86 14.71 20.75
C GLN A 27 -2.90 14.98 21.83
N VAL A 28 -3.62 13.95 22.27
CA VAL A 28 -4.60 14.07 23.36
C VAL A 28 -3.93 14.47 24.66
N GLU A 29 -2.79 13.85 24.99
CA GLU A 29 -2.01 14.22 26.19
C GLU A 29 -1.58 15.67 26.17
N ALA A 30 -1.10 16.15 25.01
CA ALA A 30 -0.65 17.52 24.84
C ALA A 30 -1.82 18.52 25.02
N LEU A 31 -3.00 18.18 24.51
CA LEU A 31 -4.20 19.00 24.71
C LEU A 31 -4.58 19.07 26.18
N LYS A 32 -4.56 17.95 26.89
CA LYS A 32 -4.87 17.90 28.32
C LYS A 32 -3.90 18.73 29.17
N LYS A 33 -2.62 18.74 28.76
CA LYS A 33 -1.58 19.51 29.44
C LYS A 33 -1.52 20.97 28.99
N ASN A 34 -2.36 21.33 28.02
CA ASN A 34 -2.34 22.66 27.40
C ASN A 34 -0.96 23.01 26.85
N ASP A 35 -0.36 22.07 26.13
CA ASP A 35 0.97 22.21 25.53
C ASP A 35 0.87 22.23 24.00
N PRO A 36 0.71 23.42 23.40
CA PRO A 36 0.55 23.52 21.96
C PRO A 36 1.81 23.12 21.17
N TYR A 37 2.98 23.29 21.76
CA TYR A 37 4.22 22.91 21.09
C TYR A 37 4.28 21.39 20.86
N GLN A 38 4.03 20.60 21.90
CA GLN A 38 4.02 19.14 21.80
C GLN A 38 2.90 18.66 20.89
N PHE A 39 1.75 19.30 20.92
CA PHE A 39 0.65 18.98 20.02
C PHE A 39 1.08 19.11 18.56
N CYS A 40 1.77 20.20 18.21
CA CYS A 40 2.26 20.43 16.86
C CYS A 40 3.33 19.39 16.44
N VAL A 41 4.19 19.00 17.38
CA VAL A 41 5.22 17.98 17.11
C VAL A 41 4.54 16.67 16.67
N TRP A 42 3.53 16.23 17.40
CA TRP A 42 2.86 14.95 17.11
C TRP A 42 1.96 15.01 15.89
N ILE A 43 1.40 16.17 15.56
CA ILE A 43 0.71 16.37 14.28
C ILE A 43 1.69 16.19 13.11
N LYS A 44 2.87 16.77 13.22
CA LYS A 44 3.91 16.66 12.19
C LYS A 44 4.33 15.21 11.99
N GLU A 45 4.57 14.49 13.08
CA GLU A 45 4.94 13.07 13.02
C GLU A 45 3.83 12.23 12.37
N ALA A 46 2.57 12.49 12.74
CA ALA A 46 1.44 11.79 12.14
C ALA A 46 1.34 12.05 10.63
N ARG A 47 1.60 13.28 10.17
CA ARG A 47 1.59 13.60 8.75
C ARG A 47 2.64 12.83 7.97
N LEU A 48 3.84 12.69 8.55
CA LEU A 48 4.92 11.92 7.91
C LEU A 48 4.52 10.45 7.78
N ALA A 49 3.94 9.88 8.83
CA ALA A 49 3.48 8.49 8.79
C ALA A 49 2.34 8.30 7.78
N LEU A 50 1.40 9.24 7.71
CA LEU A 50 0.30 9.19 6.75
C LEU A 50 0.79 9.26 5.31
N ARG A 51 1.84 10.05 5.06
CA ARG A 51 2.47 10.13 3.73
C ARG A 51 3.06 8.79 3.32
N GLU A 52 3.75 8.12 4.25
CA GLU A 52 4.31 6.79 4.00
C GLU A 52 3.20 5.76 3.75
N LEU A 53 2.15 5.81 4.54
CA LEU A 53 1.00 4.91 4.37
C LEU A 53 0.32 5.13 3.02
N ALA A 54 0.14 6.38 2.62
CA ALA A 54 -0.43 6.71 1.31
C ALA A 54 0.41 6.14 0.16
N ALA A 55 1.74 6.15 0.31
CA ALA A 55 2.63 5.56 -0.68
C ALA A 55 2.41 4.06 -0.83
N LEU A 56 2.15 3.35 0.28
CA LEU A 56 1.84 1.91 0.24
C LEU A 56 0.53 1.64 -0.50
N TYR A 57 -0.49 2.45 -0.28
CA TYR A 57 -1.77 2.33 -0.99
C TYR A 57 -1.60 2.59 -2.49
N ARG A 58 -0.82 3.61 -2.86
CA ARG A 58 -0.55 3.91 -4.28
C ARG A 58 0.20 2.76 -4.96
N ALA A 59 1.14 2.15 -4.25
CA ALA A 59 1.87 1.00 -4.79
C ALA A 59 0.92 -0.17 -5.12
N LYS A 60 -0.05 -0.42 -4.24
CA LYS A 60 -1.07 -1.45 -4.47
C LYS A 60 -1.98 -1.10 -5.65
N GLU A 61 -2.43 0.15 -5.73
CA GLU A 61 -3.27 0.61 -6.84
C GLU A 61 -2.55 0.43 -8.19
N LYS A 62 -1.28 0.83 -8.24
CA LYS A 62 -0.46 0.69 -9.44
C LYS A 62 -0.28 -0.78 -9.82
N TYR A 63 -0.03 -1.63 -8.84
CA TYR A 63 0.08 -3.07 -9.06
C TYR A 63 -1.22 -3.63 -9.64
N ASP A 64 -2.37 -3.27 -9.06
CA ASP A 64 -3.67 -3.75 -9.52
C ASP A 64 -3.97 -3.30 -10.94
N GLU A 65 -3.63 -2.06 -11.30
CA GLU A 65 -3.79 -1.53 -12.66
C GLU A 65 -2.93 -2.30 -13.67
N GLU A 66 -1.66 -2.55 -13.31
CA GLU A 66 -0.76 -3.32 -14.17
C GLU A 66 -1.22 -4.75 -14.33
N ARG A 67 -1.69 -5.37 -13.25
CA ARG A 67 -2.23 -6.72 -13.27
C ARG A 67 -3.46 -6.82 -14.19
N ALA A 68 -4.38 -5.87 -14.08
CA ALA A 68 -5.56 -5.83 -14.93
C ALA A 68 -5.19 -5.70 -16.42
N ARG A 69 -4.20 -4.85 -16.72
CA ARG A 69 -3.70 -4.69 -18.08
C ARG A 69 -3.07 -5.97 -18.61
N ILE A 70 -2.25 -6.65 -17.81
CA ILE A 70 -1.62 -7.91 -18.18
C ILE A 70 -2.66 -9.00 -18.38
N GLN A 71 -3.67 -9.06 -17.52
CA GLN A 71 -4.77 -10.02 -17.67
C GLN A 71 -5.52 -9.80 -18.99
N GLY A 72 -5.71 -8.53 -19.38
CA GLY A 72 -6.30 -8.20 -20.67
C GLY A 72 -5.44 -8.69 -21.84
N ILE A 73 -4.13 -8.53 -21.75
CA ILE A 73 -3.18 -9.01 -22.75
C ILE A 73 -3.22 -10.55 -22.81
N VAL A 74 -3.22 -11.21 -21.67
CA VAL A 74 -3.31 -12.68 -21.59
C VAL A 74 -4.58 -13.19 -22.25
N HIS A 75 -5.71 -12.55 -21.96
CA HIS A 75 -6.99 -12.90 -22.57
C HIS A 75 -6.92 -12.77 -24.10
N ARG A 76 -6.36 -11.69 -24.59
CA ARG A 76 -6.16 -11.45 -26.01
C ARG A 76 -5.24 -12.50 -26.64
N MET A 77 -4.14 -12.85 -25.96
CA MET A 77 -3.22 -13.91 -26.41
C MET A 77 -3.95 -15.22 -26.60
N LYS A 78 -4.78 -15.61 -25.63
CA LYS A 78 -5.57 -16.83 -25.70
C LYS A 78 -6.54 -16.80 -26.87
N SER A 79 -7.20 -15.68 -27.12
CA SER A 79 -8.20 -15.56 -28.20
C SER A 79 -7.57 -15.63 -29.59
N ILE A 80 -6.30 -15.22 -29.75
CA ILE A 80 -5.59 -15.31 -31.04
C ILE A 80 -4.68 -16.53 -31.17
N GLY A 81 -4.73 -17.45 -30.20
CA GLY A 81 -4.05 -18.74 -30.30
C GLY A 81 -2.59 -18.77 -29.90
N VAL A 82 -2.15 -17.84 -29.04
CA VAL A 82 -0.77 -17.83 -28.54
C VAL A 82 -0.49 -19.07 -27.69
N ASN A 83 0.74 -19.60 -27.75
CA ASN A 83 1.17 -20.79 -27.05
C ASN A 83 0.92 -20.65 -25.53
N ALA A 84 0.40 -21.73 -24.92
CA ALA A 84 0.05 -21.76 -23.50
C ALA A 84 1.25 -21.49 -22.57
N ASP A 85 2.47 -21.91 -22.96
CA ASP A 85 3.66 -21.67 -22.16
C ASP A 85 4.01 -20.19 -22.06
N VAL A 86 3.81 -19.42 -23.14
CA VAL A 86 4.03 -17.98 -23.15
C VAL A 86 3.03 -17.31 -22.21
N VAL A 87 1.77 -17.71 -22.24
CA VAL A 87 0.71 -17.19 -21.37
C VAL A 87 1.05 -17.45 -19.91
N LYS A 88 1.49 -18.66 -19.56
CA LYS A 88 1.89 -19.03 -18.19
C LYS A 88 3.04 -18.18 -17.69
N ARG A 89 4.03 -17.88 -18.53
CA ARG A 89 5.16 -17.05 -18.13
C ARG A 89 4.75 -15.64 -17.79
N VAL A 90 3.79 -15.07 -18.49
CA VAL A 90 3.26 -13.74 -18.19
C VAL A 90 2.58 -13.73 -16.82
N HIS A 91 1.74 -14.74 -16.53
CA HIS A 91 1.10 -14.88 -15.22
C HIS A 91 2.12 -15.02 -14.09
N TYR A 92 3.16 -15.84 -14.31
CA TYR A 92 4.21 -16.06 -13.32
C TYR A 92 4.95 -14.77 -12.96
N ILE A 93 5.31 -13.97 -13.94
CA ILE A 93 5.98 -12.69 -13.71
C ILE A 93 5.11 -11.76 -12.87
N THR A 94 3.81 -11.69 -13.17
CA THR A 94 2.87 -10.86 -12.42
C THR A 94 2.79 -11.29 -10.95
N LEU A 95 2.71 -12.60 -10.68
CA LEU A 95 2.67 -13.13 -9.31
C LEU A 95 3.98 -12.87 -8.57
N ALA A 96 5.13 -12.99 -9.24
CA ALA A 96 6.43 -12.75 -8.63
C ALA A 96 6.58 -11.29 -8.17
N GLU A 97 6.04 -10.33 -8.94
CA GLU A 97 6.06 -8.93 -8.56
C GLU A 97 5.30 -8.67 -7.26
N GLU A 98 4.18 -9.38 -7.04
CA GLU A 98 3.40 -9.24 -5.80
C GLU A 98 4.17 -9.76 -4.57
N VAL A 99 4.88 -10.87 -4.73
CA VAL A 99 5.59 -11.54 -3.63
C VAL A 99 6.92 -10.86 -3.31
N SER A 100 7.56 -10.24 -4.29
CA SER A 100 8.84 -9.55 -4.09
C SER A 100 8.63 -8.17 -3.44
#